data_05150c062646b484ee37226247a88e81
#
_entry.id   05150c062646b484ee37226247a88e81
#
_cell.length_a   1.000
_cell.length_b   1.000
_cell.length_c   1.000
_cell.angle_alpha   90.00
_cell.angle_beta   90.00
_cell.angle_gamma   90.00
#
_symmetry.space_group_name_H-M   'P 1'
#
loop_
_entity.id
_entity.type
_entity.pdbx_description
1 polymer ?
#
loop_
_entity_poly.entity_id
_entity_poly.type
_entity_poly.pdbx_seq_one_letter_code
_entity_poly.pdbx_strand_id
1 'polypeptide(L)'
;DKINAALDRLDPEKKSTGHSGDRPDVKLPEGETTIRLVPYKYDLEMPFHELHFHYNVAGKTFPCPQRMKGDSCEICEVATKMWRKYESSNDETYKDAFKKLVATSRAYIPCVVRGEEEKGVRWWVVNTRTTYKEILTVVKNAAKSGLDITDTEAGRDLVVTVEKGWNDYLIPKSVQSAFADSKLAKTKKETDALIDTVTKIEELYTFREPEEMTVALNSYFADGSTNRDPDSAGKTADFSKKEPADGDLIDFGGSKSVEDSVSDKFDKVVAGD
;
A
#
# COMPACT_ATOMS: atom_id res chain seq x y z
N ASP A 1 -31.03 -5.35 -13.97
CA ASP A 1 -30.15 -4.59 -13.07
C ASP A 1 -28.66 -4.84 -13.30
N LYS A 2 -28.24 -6.07 -13.67
CA LYS A 2 -26.85 -6.35 -14.05
C LYS A 2 -26.45 -5.70 -15.39
N ILE A 3 -27.40 -5.51 -16.31
CA ILE A 3 -27.16 -4.87 -17.61
C ILE A 3 -26.96 -3.36 -17.45
N ASN A 4 -27.72 -2.70 -16.59
CA ASN A 4 -27.55 -1.27 -16.30
C ASN A 4 -26.22 -1.00 -15.60
N ALA A 5 -25.80 -1.85 -14.67
CA ALA A 5 -24.48 -1.77 -14.05
C ALA A 5 -23.32 -1.99 -15.05
N ALA A 6 -23.53 -2.81 -16.08
CA ALA A 6 -22.56 -3.00 -17.16
C ALA A 6 -22.50 -1.79 -18.09
N LEU A 7 -23.65 -1.18 -18.41
CA LEU A 7 -23.74 0.04 -19.23
C LEU A 7 -23.11 1.24 -18.51
N ASP A 8 -23.33 1.40 -17.21
CA ASP A 8 -22.70 2.45 -16.39
C ASP A 8 -21.18 2.35 -16.35
N ARG A 9 -20.60 1.14 -16.50
CA ARG A 9 -19.14 0.92 -16.60
C ARG A 9 -18.59 1.27 -17.98
N LEU A 10 -19.40 1.25 -18.99
CA LEU A 10 -19.01 1.50 -20.38
C LEU A 10 -19.25 2.96 -20.81
N ASP A 11 -19.81 3.80 -19.93
CA ASP A 11 -20.06 5.19 -20.21
C ASP A 11 -18.75 6.01 -20.17
N PRO A 12 -18.25 6.49 -21.33
CA PRO A 12 -16.97 7.21 -21.41
C PRO A 12 -17.04 8.63 -20.82
N GLU A 13 -18.23 9.17 -20.54
CA GLU A 13 -18.39 10.49 -19.95
C GLU A 13 -18.30 10.50 -18.41
N LYS A 14 -18.46 9.35 -17.76
CA LYS A 14 -18.06 9.21 -16.36
C LYS A 14 -16.55 9.13 -16.32
N LYS A 15 -15.86 10.30 -16.33
CA LYS A 15 -14.46 10.42 -15.96
C LYS A 15 -14.22 9.52 -14.77
N SER A 16 -13.35 8.53 -14.94
CA SER A 16 -12.84 7.71 -13.83
C SER A 16 -12.07 8.64 -12.89
N THR A 17 -12.80 9.35 -12.04
CA THR A 17 -12.23 9.81 -10.77
C THR A 17 -11.65 8.55 -10.14
N GLY A 18 -10.33 8.55 -10.00
CA GLY A 18 -9.56 7.39 -9.56
C GLY A 18 -10.28 6.67 -8.44
N HIS A 19 -10.39 5.38 -8.55
CA HIS A 19 -11.13 4.44 -7.73
C HIS A 19 -11.24 4.84 -6.26
N SER A 20 -12.16 5.71 -5.95
CA SER A 20 -12.83 5.83 -4.67
C SER A 20 -14.19 5.14 -4.81
N GLY A 21 -14.20 3.95 -5.39
CA GLY A 21 -15.28 3.01 -5.15
C GLY A 21 -15.23 2.71 -3.66
N ASP A 22 -16.37 2.67 -3.01
CA ASP A 22 -16.69 2.42 -1.60
C ASP A 22 -15.70 1.46 -0.89
N ARG A 23 -14.42 1.85 -0.85
CA ARG A 23 -13.44 1.13 -0.04
C ARG A 23 -13.77 1.46 1.39
N PRO A 24 -13.90 0.47 2.24
CA PRO A 24 -14.15 0.69 3.67
C PRO A 24 -12.88 1.22 4.37
N ASP A 25 -12.19 2.16 3.71
CA ASP A 25 -11.00 2.79 4.29
C ASP A 25 -11.42 3.90 5.24
N VAL A 26 -10.79 3.95 6.42
CA VAL A 26 -10.96 5.05 7.33
C VAL A 26 -9.84 6.09 7.18
N LYS A 27 -10.22 7.36 7.11
CA LYS A 27 -9.32 8.49 7.27
C LYS A 27 -9.62 9.13 8.61
N LEU A 28 -8.64 9.11 9.51
CA LEU A 28 -8.79 9.75 10.81
C LEU A 28 -8.67 11.26 10.65
N PRO A 29 -9.56 12.06 11.29
CA PRO A 29 -9.50 13.52 11.25
C PRO A 29 -8.29 14.05 12.03
N GLU A 30 -8.00 15.34 11.88
CA GLU A 30 -7.04 16.06 12.69
C GLU A 30 -7.46 16.05 14.17
N GLY A 31 -6.49 15.90 15.09
CA GLY A 31 -6.71 15.78 16.51
C GLY A 31 -6.65 14.33 17.02
N GLU A 32 -7.26 14.07 18.14
CA GLU A 32 -7.29 12.75 18.77
C GLU A 32 -8.51 11.95 18.33
N THR A 33 -8.28 10.72 17.92
CA THR A 33 -9.33 9.76 17.58
C THR A 33 -9.07 8.46 18.30
N THR A 34 -10.10 7.92 18.91
CA THR A 34 -10.05 6.60 19.55
C THR A 34 -10.52 5.54 18.56
N ILE A 35 -9.69 4.52 18.35
CA ILE A 35 -10.02 3.38 17.50
C ILE A 35 -9.89 2.08 18.29
N ARG A 36 -10.62 1.07 17.88
CA ARG A 36 -10.54 -0.29 18.40
C ARG A 36 -10.05 -1.21 17.30
N LEU A 37 -8.92 -1.88 17.51
CA LEU A 37 -8.45 -2.91 16.59
C LEU A 37 -9.39 -4.12 16.64
N VAL A 38 -9.64 -4.69 15.48
CA VAL A 38 -10.56 -5.83 15.32
C VAL A 38 -9.75 -7.04 14.86
N PRO A 39 -9.96 -8.23 15.45
CA PRO A 39 -9.32 -9.43 14.96
C PRO A 39 -9.77 -9.72 13.52
N TYR A 40 -8.82 -10.13 12.67
CA TYR A 40 -9.13 -10.50 11.30
C TYR A 40 -9.61 -11.94 11.24
N LYS A 41 -10.91 -12.14 11.00
CA LYS A 41 -11.56 -13.46 11.09
C LYS A 41 -11.00 -14.52 10.12
N TYR A 42 -10.26 -14.11 9.09
CA TYR A 42 -9.67 -15.01 8.09
C TYR A 42 -8.21 -15.39 8.42
N ASP A 43 -7.56 -14.63 9.32
CA ASP A 43 -6.23 -14.93 9.86
C ASP A 43 -6.11 -14.29 11.24
N LEU A 44 -6.30 -15.09 12.29
CA LEU A 44 -6.26 -14.63 13.68
C LEU A 44 -4.84 -14.44 14.20
N GLU A 45 -3.84 -15.06 13.56
CA GLU A 45 -2.44 -14.96 13.97
C GLU A 45 -1.83 -13.65 13.47
N MET A 46 -2.26 -13.18 12.30
CA MET A 46 -1.78 -11.93 11.69
C MET A 46 -2.94 -11.05 11.23
N PRO A 47 -3.56 -10.27 12.14
CA PRO A 47 -4.70 -9.43 11.80
C PRO A 47 -4.35 -8.22 10.92
N PHE A 48 -3.08 -7.92 10.73
CA PHE A 48 -2.58 -6.78 9.97
C PHE A 48 -1.90 -7.24 8.69
N HIS A 49 -2.21 -6.59 7.57
CA HIS A 49 -1.74 -7.02 6.26
C HIS A 49 -0.94 -5.94 5.57
N GLU A 50 0.22 -6.32 5.03
CA GLU A 50 1.02 -5.42 4.21
C GLU A 50 0.73 -5.68 2.73
N LEU A 51 0.26 -4.65 2.04
CA LEU A 51 0.05 -4.67 0.61
C LEU A 51 1.01 -3.71 -0.08
N HIS A 52 1.42 -4.06 -1.29
CA HIS A 52 2.40 -3.33 -2.08
C HIS A 52 1.76 -2.81 -3.37
N PHE A 53 1.93 -1.52 -3.64
CA PHE A 53 1.35 -0.88 -4.81
C PHE A 53 2.36 0.02 -5.52
N HIS A 54 2.28 0.04 -6.84
CA HIS A 54 2.87 1.06 -7.67
C HIS A 54 1.87 2.19 -7.83
N TYR A 55 2.18 3.36 -7.29
CA TYR A 55 1.29 4.50 -7.30
C TYR A 55 1.58 5.44 -8.46
N ASN A 56 0.51 6.00 -9.04
CA ASN A 56 0.59 7.06 -10.03
C ASN A 56 1.40 6.72 -11.29
N VAL A 57 1.35 5.48 -11.74
CA VAL A 57 1.93 5.09 -13.03
C VAL A 57 0.94 5.48 -14.12
N ALA A 58 1.22 6.58 -14.84
CA ALA A 58 0.27 7.23 -15.76
C ALA A 58 -1.12 7.48 -15.12
N GLY A 59 -1.15 8.00 -13.90
CA GLY A 59 -2.39 8.29 -13.17
C GLY A 59 -3.11 7.08 -12.57
N LYS A 60 -2.55 5.88 -12.70
CA LYS A 60 -3.13 4.63 -12.18
C LYS A 60 -2.34 4.06 -11.02
N THR A 61 -3.02 3.25 -10.20
CA THR A 61 -2.40 2.48 -9.13
C THR A 61 -2.52 0.98 -9.43
N PHE A 62 -1.40 0.27 -9.30
CA PHE A 62 -1.32 -1.17 -9.58
C PHE A 62 -0.86 -1.93 -8.32
N PRO A 63 -1.60 -2.97 -7.87
CA PRO A 63 -1.07 -3.93 -6.91
C PRO A 63 0.17 -4.60 -7.51
N CYS A 64 1.22 -4.77 -6.73
CA CYS A 64 2.46 -5.37 -7.20
C CYS A 64 2.40 -6.91 -7.14
N PRO A 65 2.33 -7.64 -8.28
CA PRO A 65 2.30 -9.09 -8.26
C PRO A 65 3.57 -9.67 -7.64
N GLN A 66 4.72 -9.09 -7.93
CA GLN A 66 6.02 -9.58 -7.44
C GLN A 66 6.13 -9.53 -5.92
N ARG A 67 5.72 -8.42 -5.30
CA ARG A 67 5.82 -8.26 -3.84
C ARG A 67 4.72 -8.99 -3.07
N MET A 68 3.58 -9.26 -3.72
CA MET A 68 2.42 -9.85 -3.05
C MET A 68 2.24 -11.34 -3.33
N LYS A 69 2.70 -11.84 -4.50
CA LYS A 69 2.55 -13.23 -4.91
C LYS A 69 3.86 -13.91 -5.32
N GLY A 70 4.92 -13.14 -5.58
CA GLY A 70 6.16 -13.66 -6.15
C GLY A 70 6.12 -13.82 -7.68
N ASP A 71 5.04 -13.35 -8.34
CA ASP A 71 4.90 -13.38 -9.79
C ASP A 71 5.73 -12.27 -10.46
N SER A 72 5.93 -12.33 -11.77
CA SER A 72 6.58 -11.24 -12.53
C SER A 72 5.77 -9.95 -12.44
N CYS A 73 6.47 -8.81 -12.49
CA CYS A 73 5.86 -7.49 -12.47
C CYS A 73 6.62 -6.54 -13.40
N GLU A 74 5.99 -6.14 -14.50
CA GLU A 74 6.56 -5.27 -15.52
C GLU A 74 7.07 -3.94 -14.95
N ILE A 75 6.33 -3.39 -13.97
CA ILE A 75 6.73 -2.12 -13.34
C ILE A 75 7.97 -2.30 -12.46
N CYS A 76 8.06 -3.40 -11.71
CA CYS A 76 9.24 -3.72 -10.91
C CYS A 76 10.49 -3.94 -11.79
N GLU A 77 10.33 -4.62 -12.93
CA GLU A 77 11.43 -4.84 -13.87
C GLU A 77 11.99 -3.50 -14.42
N VAL A 78 11.09 -2.60 -14.83
CA VAL A 78 11.50 -1.26 -15.28
C VAL A 78 12.12 -0.46 -14.15
N ALA A 79 11.55 -0.47 -12.95
CA ALA A 79 12.12 0.20 -11.79
C ALA A 79 13.55 -0.30 -11.50
N THR A 80 13.76 -1.63 -11.52
CA THR A 80 15.09 -2.23 -11.32
C THR A 80 16.08 -1.81 -12.41
N LYS A 81 15.65 -1.74 -13.69
CA LYS A 81 16.49 -1.23 -14.79
C LYS A 81 16.89 0.25 -14.56
N MET A 82 15.96 1.09 -14.07
CA MET A 82 16.28 2.48 -13.72
C MET A 82 17.31 2.57 -12.60
N TRP A 83 17.17 1.74 -11.56
CA TRP A 83 18.14 1.69 -10.47
C TRP A 83 19.54 1.29 -10.96
N ARG A 84 19.66 0.24 -11.77
CA ARG A 84 20.95 -0.20 -12.35
C ARG A 84 21.59 0.88 -13.23
N LYS A 85 20.78 1.62 -14.00
CA LYS A 85 21.29 2.76 -14.78
C LYS A 85 21.81 3.87 -13.89
N TYR A 86 21.11 4.18 -12.79
CA TYR A 86 21.62 5.12 -11.80
C TYR A 86 22.95 4.66 -11.21
N GLU A 87 23.07 3.39 -10.80
CA GLU A 87 24.32 2.85 -10.24
C GLU A 87 25.51 2.93 -11.22
N SER A 88 25.26 2.83 -12.52
CA SER A 88 26.32 2.89 -13.55
C SER A 88 26.67 4.29 -14.01
N SER A 89 25.70 5.22 -14.03
CA SER A 89 25.88 6.58 -14.58
C SER A 89 25.94 7.66 -13.52
N ASN A 90 25.46 7.38 -12.31
CA ASN A 90 25.23 8.34 -11.22
C ASN A 90 24.30 9.51 -11.62
N ASP A 91 23.41 9.28 -12.60
CA ASP A 91 22.44 10.26 -13.08
C ASP A 91 21.16 10.20 -12.24
N GLU A 92 20.91 11.28 -11.50
CA GLU A 92 19.76 11.40 -10.58
C GLU A 92 18.41 11.23 -11.30
N THR A 93 18.33 11.46 -12.60
CA THR A 93 17.11 11.26 -13.40
C THR A 93 16.61 9.82 -13.31
N TYR A 94 17.53 8.84 -13.36
CA TYR A 94 17.19 7.42 -13.20
C TYR A 94 16.77 7.07 -11.78
N LYS A 95 17.40 7.67 -10.78
CA LYS A 95 17.02 7.50 -9.37
C LYS A 95 15.61 8.03 -9.11
N ASP A 96 15.29 9.19 -9.66
CA ASP A 96 13.96 9.77 -9.51
C ASP A 96 12.88 8.95 -10.23
N ALA A 97 13.19 8.40 -11.41
CA ALA A 97 12.30 7.46 -12.09
C ALA A 97 12.09 6.18 -11.25
N PHE A 98 13.16 5.63 -10.67
CA PHE A 98 13.07 4.49 -9.75
C PHE A 98 12.16 4.79 -8.56
N LYS A 99 12.38 5.91 -7.84
CA LYS A 99 11.56 6.30 -6.68
C LYS A 99 10.08 6.42 -7.00
N LYS A 100 9.74 6.86 -8.21
CA LYS A 100 8.35 7.00 -8.67
C LYS A 100 7.71 5.67 -9.06
N LEU A 101 8.50 4.71 -9.55
CA LEU A 101 8.02 3.43 -10.03
C LEU A 101 8.06 2.32 -8.99
N VAL A 102 8.92 2.42 -7.98
CA VAL A 102 9.07 1.36 -6.97
C VAL A 102 7.77 1.12 -6.20
N ALA A 103 7.49 -0.15 -5.91
CA ALA A 103 6.31 -0.51 -5.14
C ALA A 103 6.43 0.01 -3.70
N THR A 104 5.40 0.69 -3.24
CA THR A 104 5.30 1.24 -1.88
C THR A 104 4.40 0.35 -1.04
N SER A 105 4.88 -0.02 0.16
CA SER A 105 4.14 -0.80 1.13
C SER A 105 3.16 0.07 1.93
N ARG A 106 1.96 -0.49 2.20
CA ARG A 106 0.96 0.05 3.12
C ARG A 106 0.45 -1.06 4.01
N ALA A 107 0.29 -0.76 5.29
CA ALA A 107 -0.35 -1.68 6.21
C ALA A 107 -1.85 -1.38 6.29
N TYR A 108 -2.62 -2.43 6.23
CA TYR A 108 -4.08 -2.43 6.31
C TYR A 108 -4.47 -3.04 7.65
N ILE A 109 -5.17 -2.27 8.46
CA ILE A 109 -5.48 -2.60 9.86
C ILE A 109 -6.98 -2.52 10.05
N PRO A 110 -7.68 -3.63 10.34
CA PRO A 110 -9.11 -3.60 10.56
C PRO A 110 -9.40 -2.94 11.90
N CYS A 111 -10.23 -1.91 11.90
CA CYS A 111 -10.58 -1.17 13.09
C CYS A 111 -12.00 -0.62 13.06
N VAL A 112 -12.52 -0.33 14.25
CA VAL A 112 -13.73 0.45 14.48
C VAL A 112 -13.31 1.79 15.09
N VAL A 113 -13.86 2.89 14.59
CA VAL A 113 -13.69 4.21 15.20
C VAL A 113 -14.74 4.37 16.27
N ARG A 114 -14.32 4.72 17.50
CA ARG A 114 -15.25 4.93 18.61
C ARG A 114 -16.12 6.14 18.36
N GLY A 115 -17.43 5.93 18.56
CA GLY A 115 -18.47 6.92 18.22
C GLY A 115 -18.98 6.83 16.80
N GLU A 116 -18.44 5.89 15.99
CA GLU A 116 -18.85 5.60 14.62
C GLU A 116 -19.08 4.11 14.39
N GLU A 117 -19.44 3.37 15.43
CA GLU A 117 -19.60 1.90 15.41
C GLU A 117 -20.64 1.45 14.37
N GLU A 118 -21.62 2.28 14.06
CA GLU A 118 -22.65 2.03 13.04
C GLU A 118 -22.07 1.90 11.62
N LYS A 119 -20.87 2.46 11.38
CA LYS A 119 -20.17 2.32 10.10
C LYS A 119 -19.45 0.97 9.95
N GLY A 120 -19.49 0.14 10.99
CA GLY A 120 -18.85 -1.18 10.99
C GLY A 120 -17.31 -1.13 10.99
N VAL A 121 -16.70 -2.27 10.68
CA VAL A 121 -15.25 -2.39 10.60
C VAL A 121 -14.75 -1.78 9.29
N ARG A 122 -13.75 -0.93 9.41
CA ARG A 122 -13.09 -0.28 8.28
C ARG A 122 -11.59 -0.55 8.31
N TRP A 123 -10.94 -0.40 7.17
CA TRP A 123 -9.51 -0.57 7.05
C TRP A 123 -8.79 0.77 7.27
N TRP A 124 -8.00 0.84 8.32
CA TRP A 124 -7.09 1.96 8.50
C TRP A 124 -5.80 1.68 7.73
N VAL A 125 -5.55 2.47 6.68
CA VAL A 125 -4.41 2.30 5.79
C VAL A 125 -3.29 3.23 6.23
N VAL A 126 -2.17 2.66 6.64
CA VAL A 126 -1.05 3.42 7.22
C VAL A 126 0.28 3.14 6.54
N ASN A 127 1.22 4.05 6.76
CA ASN A 127 2.60 3.87 6.31
C ASN A 127 3.29 2.78 7.14
N THR A 128 3.97 1.84 6.47
CA THR A 128 4.63 0.71 7.13
C THR A 128 5.86 1.11 7.94
N ARG A 129 6.57 2.16 7.53
CA ARG A 129 7.84 2.57 8.17
C ARG A 129 7.66 3.41 9.43
N THR A 130 6.52 4.07 9.55
CA THR A 130 6.21 4.97 10.67
C THR A 130 5.08 4.41 11.53
N THR A 131 3.85 4.76 11.21
CA THR A 131 2.65 4.45 12.02
C THR A 131 2.47 2.96 12.26
N TYR A 132 2.71 2.11 11.26
CA TYR A 132 2.59 0.66 11.45
C TYR A 132 3.61 0.13 12.44
N LYS A 133 4.85 0.61 12.39
CA LYS A 133 5.89 0.25 13.35
C LYS A 133 5.51 0.65 14.78
N GLU A 134 4.88 1.81 14.95
CA GLU A 134 4.36 2.23 16.25
C GLU A 134 3.26 1.30 16.75
N ILE A 135 2.28 0.96 15.90
CA ILE A 135 1.20 0.03 16.24
C ILE A 135 1.77 -1.34 16.66
N LEU A 136 2.69 -1.90 15.87
CA LEU A 136 3.34 -3.16 16.22
C LEU A 136 4.10 -3.08 17.54
N THR A 137 4.69 -1.93 17.85
CA THR A 137 5.37 -1.69 19.13
C THR A 137 4.38 -1.68 20.30
N VAL A 138 3.23 -1.03 20.13
CA VAL A 138 2.15 -1.02 21.13
C VAL A 138 1.61 -2.44 21.34
N VAL A 139 1.30 -3.16 20.28
CA VAL A 139 0.82 -4.56 20.34
C VAL A 139 1.84 -5.47 21.03
N LYS A 140 3.12 -5.37 20.64
CA LYS A 140 4.21 -6.15 21.25
C LYS A 140 4.35 -5.86 22.76
N ASN A 141 4.22 -4.61 23.16
CA ASN A 141 4.33 -4.23 24.58
C ASN A 141 3.14 -4.73 25.39
N ALA A 142 1.93 -4.68 24.83
CA ALA A 142 0.74 -5.28 25.43
C ALA A 142 0.90 -6.80 25.60
N ALA A 143 1.35 -7.49 24.56
CA ALA A 143 1.59 -8.94 24.59
C ALA A 143 2.61 -9.36 25.66
N LYS A 144 3.66 -8.57 25.92
CA LYS A 144 4.61 -8.82 27.01
C LYS A 144 3.95 -8.82 28.40
N SER A 145 2.83 -8.10 28.54
CA SER A 145 2.04 -8.07 29.76
C SER A 145 0.92 -9.11 29.76
N GLY A 146 0.90 -10.04 28.80
CA GLY A 146 -0.14 -11.06 28.67
C GLY A 146 -1.46 -10.53 28.11
N LEU A 147 -1.48 -9.35 27.52
CA LEU A 147 -2.66 -8.72 26.96
C LEU A 147 -2.67 -8.86 25.42
N ASP A 148 -3.74 -9.45 24.89
CA ASP A 148 -4.08 -9.34 23.48
C ASP A 148 -4.89 -8.05 23.26
N ILE A 149 -4.27 -7.08 22.58
CA ILE A 149 -4.91 -5.79 22.33
C ILE A 149 -6.11 -5.89 21.39
N THR A 150 -6.18 -6.97 20.60
CA THR A 150 -7.28 -7.24 19.66
C THR A 150 -8.41 -8.09 20.28
N ASP A 151 -8.21 -8.62 21.49
CA ASP A 151 -9.23 -9.42 22.17
C ASP A 151 -10.55 -8.67 22.25
N THR A 152 -11.65 -9.32 21.91
CA THR A 152 -12.96 -8.69 21.78
C THR A 152 -13.59 -8.28 23.10
N GLU A 153 -13.20 -8.93 24.23
CA GLU A 153 -13.76 -8.69 25.55
C GLU A 153 -12.81 -7.91 26.47
N ALA A 154 -11.52 -8.22 26.40
CA ALA A 154 -10.49 -7.71 27.30
C ALA A 154 -9.36 -6.95 26.57
N GLY A 155 -9.52 -6.65 25.31
CA GLY A 155 -8.52 -5.86 24.58
C GLY A 155 -8.58 -4.38 24.94
N ARG A 156 -7.85 -3.53 24.20
CA ARG A 156 -7.76 -2.09 24.48
C ARG A 156 -7.97 -1.24 23.25
N ASP A 157 -8.53 -0.07 23.49
CA ASP A 157 -8.61 0.97 22.47
C ASP A 157 -7.23 1.60 22.24
N LEU A 158 -7.03 2.12 21.04
CA LEU A 158 -5.89 2.96 20.71
C LEU A 158 -6.33 4.41 20.56
N VAL A 159 -5.57 5.32 21.15
CA VAL A 159 -5.70 6.75 20.93
C VAL A 159 -4.67 7.16 19.89
N VAL A 160 -5.15 7.69 18.77
CA VAL A 160 -4.33 8.12 17.65
C VAL A 160 -4.39 9.64 17.56
N THR A 161 -3.25 10.30 17.64
CA THR A 161 -3.13 11.73 17.40
C THR A 161 -2.72 11.96 15.96
N VAL A 162 -3.51 12.74 15.24
CA VAL A 162 -3.29 13.10 13.83
C VAL A 162 -3.05 14.58 13.71
N GLU A 163 -2.00 14.97 13.01
CA GLU A 163 -1.65 16.36 12.72
C GLU A 163 -1.56 16.61 11.23
N LYS A 164 -1.71 17.87 10.85
CA LYS A 164 -1.38 18.29 9.49
C LYS A 164 0.13 18.29 9.29
N GLY A 165 0.58 17.55 8.29
CA GLY A 165 1.94 17.63 7.80
C GLY A 165 2.09 18.66 6.68
N TRP A 166 3.19 18.57 5.95
CA TRP A 166 3.44 19.39 4.78
C TRP A 166 2.34 19.16 3.71
N ASN A 167 1.88 20.23 3.05
CA ASN A 167 0.75 20.23 2.10
C ASN A 167 -0.60 19.74 2.68
N ASP A 168 -0.86 20.04 3.95
CA ASP A 168 -2.12 19.70 4.64
C ASP A 168 -2.47 18.19 4.67
N TYR A 169 -1.52 17.31 4.38
CA TYR A 169 -1.72 15.88 4.56
C TYR A 169 -1.84 15.52 6.04
N LEU A 170 -2.88 14.76 6.36
CA LEU A 170 -3.10 14.25 7.72
C LEU A 170 -2.13 13.10 8.00
N ILE A 171 -1.30 13.26 9.03
CA ILE A 171 -0.25 12.32 9.40
C ILE A 171 -0.46 11.88 10.85
N PRO A 172 -0.62 10.57 11.12
CA PRO A 172 -0.58 10.06 12.50
C PRO A 172 0.79 10.35 13.11
N LYS A 173 0.79 11.03 14.26
CA LYS A 173 1.98 11.44 15.01
C LYS A 173 2.26 10.55 16.20
N SER A 174 1.22 10.01 16.81
CA SER A 174 1.37 9.07 17.91
C SER A 174 0.23 8.06 17.94
N VAL A 175 0.55 6.85 18.39
CA VAL A 175 -0.40 5.78 18.66
C VAL A 175 -0.14 5.28 20.06
N GLN A 176 -1.13 5.38 20.94
CA GLN A 176 -1.01 4.99 22.34
C GLN A 176 -2.14 4.01 22.71
N SER A 177 -1.84 3.01 23.54
CA SER A 177 -2.85 2.16 24.10
C SER A 177 -3.57 2.88 25.25
N ALA A 178 -4.89 2.80 25.30
CA ALA A 178 -5.65 3.18 26.48
C ALA A 178 -5.23 2.34 27.69
N PHE A 179 -5.38 2.90 28.90
CA PHE A 179 -5.01 2.21 30.14
C PHE A 179 -6.01 1.11 30.53
N ALA A 180 -7.28 1.35 30.24
CA ALA A 180 -8.35 0.44 30.61
C ALA A 180 -8.67 -0.55 29.51
N ASP A 181 -9.00 -1.77 29.90
CA ASP A 181 -9.55 -2.76 28.97
C ASP A 181 -10.92 -2.28 28.47
N SER A 182 -11.23 -2.58 27.23
CA SER A 182 -12.47 -2.19 26.59
C SER A 182 -13.03 -3.32 25.73
N LYS A 183 -14.36 -3.48 25.75
CA LYS A 183 -15.02 -4.43 24.86
C LYS A 183 -15.11 -3.86 23.45
N LEU A 184 -15.06 -4.73 22.43
CA LEU A 184 -15.28 -4.33 21.05
C LEU A 184 -16.68 -3.73 20.87
N ALA A 185 -17.71 -4.40 21.41
CA ALA A 185 -19.09 -3.92 21.46
C ALA A 185 -19.75 -4.23 22.81
N LYS A 186 -20.96 -3.74 23.03
CA LYS A 186 -21.67 -3.89 24.31
C LYS A 186 -22.11 -5.33 24.57
N THR A 187 -22.49 -6.04 23.51
CA THR A 187 -23.00 -7.41 23.59
C THR A 187 -22.23 -8.32 22.64
N LYS A 188 -22.19 -9.62 22.95
CA LYS A 188 -21.60 -10.62 22.08
C LYS A 188 -22.21 -10.61 20.68
N LYS A 189 -23.54 -10.43 20.57
CA LYS A 189 -24.24 -10.36 19.29
C LYS A 189 -23.77 -9.18 18.42
N GLU A 190 -23.55 -8.03 19.03
CA GLU A 190 -23.01 -6.85 18.33
C GLU A 190 -21.54 -7.06 17.95
N THR A 191 -20.76 -7.71 18.82
CA THR A 191 -19.36 -8.08 18.52
C THR A 191 -19.30 -9.01 17.30
N ASP A 192 -20.08 -10.07 17.30
CA ASP A 192 -20.15 -11.04 16.18
C ASP A 192 -20.59 -10.32 14.90
N ALA A 193 -21.60 -9.45 14.96
CA ALA A 193 -22.06 -8.67 13.83
C ALA A 193 -20.98 -7.72 13.28
N LEU A 194 -20.19 -7.07 14.14
CA LEU A 194 -19.06 -6.24 13.71
C LEU A 194 -17.97 -7.07 13.01
N ILE A 195 -17.58 -8.19 13.59
CA ILE A 195 -16.58 -9.09 12.99
C ILE A 195 -17.05 -9.60 11.63
N ASP A 196 -18.35 -9.84 11.48
CA ASP A 196 -18.92 -10.28 10.20
C ASP A 196 -18.84 -9.21 9.10
N THR A 197 -18.74 -7.93 9.45
CA THR A 197 -18.53 -6.85 8.46
C THR A 197 -17.09 -6.78 7.92
N VAL A 198 -16.14 -7.50 8.52
CA VAL A 198 -14.74 -7.51 8.04
C VAL A 198 -14.68 -8.15 6.65
N THR A 199 -14.32 -7.37 5.65
CA THR A 199 -14.10 -7.85 4.27
C THR A 199 -12.77 -8.59 4.15
N LYS A 200 -12.68 -9.50 3.19
CA LYS A 200 -11.38 -10.13 2.88
C LYS A 200 -10.42 -9.11 2.30
N ILE A 201 -9.15 -9.23 2.69
CA ILE A 201 -8.11 -8.32 2.21
C ILE A 201 -7.94 -8.38 0.69
N GLU A 202 -8.16 -9.56 0.09
CA GLU A 202 -8.09 -9.79 -1.34
C GLU A 202 -9.21 -9.07 -2.13
N GLU A 203 -10.31 -8.71 -1.47
CA GLU A 203 -11.40 -7.96 -2.08
C GLU A 203 -11.09 -6.45 -2.23
N LEU A 204 -10.03 -5.97 -1.54
CA LEU A 204 -9.63 -4.56 -1.58
C LEU A 204 -8.83 -4.19 -2.83
N TYR A 205 -8.37 -5.17 -3.59
CA TYR A 205 -7.54 -4.93 -4.78
C TYR A 205 -7.81 -5.97 -5.86
N THR A 206 -7.49 -5.60 -7.09
CA THR A 206 -7.53 -6.51 -8.24
C THR A 206 -6.22 -6.39 -8.99
N PHE A 207 -5.54 -7.52 -9.19
CA PHE A 207 -4.37 -7.56 -10.06
C PHE A 207 -4.78 -7.20 -11.48
N ARG A 208 -3.89 -6.53 -12.17
CA ARG A 208 -4.06 -6.15 -13.58
C ARG A 208 -3.21 -7.04 -14.46
N GLU A 209 -3.65 -7.22 -15.69
CA GLU A 209 -2.89 -7.97 -16.67
C GLU A 209 -1.55 -7.27 -16.99
N PRO A 210 -0.48 -8.02 -17.32
CA PRO A 210 0.83 -7.48 -17.67
C PRO A 210 0.77 -6.43 -18.79
N GLU A 211 -0.13 -6.63 -19.75
CA GLU A 211 -0.34 -5.71 -20.88
C GLU A 211 -0.83 -4.34 -20.41
N GLU A 212 -1.72 -4.29 -19.41
CA GLU A 212 -2.20 -3.02 -18.85
C GLU A 212 -1.07 -2.26 -18.14
N MET A 213 -0.17 -2.98 -17.45
CA MET A 213 1.00 -2.38 -16.81
C MET A 213 1.98 -1.84 -17.85
N THR A 214 2.21 -2.57 -18.93
CA THR A 214 3.06 -2.16 -20.05
C THR A 214 2.51 -0.90 -20.74
N VAL A 215 1.21 -0.85 -21.01
CA VAL A 215 0.55 0.34 -21.58
C VAL A 215 0.69 1.55 -20.66
N ALA A 216 0.52 1.36 -19.36
CA ALA A 216 0.68 2.44 -18.39
C ALA A 216 2.14 2.93 -18.31
N LEU A 217 3.13 2.04 -18.36
CA LEU A 217 4.55 2.40 -18.42
C LEU A 217 4.89 3.20 -19.68
N ASN A 218 4.40 2.77 -20.83
CA ASN A 218 4.62 3.49 -22.10
C ASN A 218 4.03 4.91 -22.03
N SER A 219 2.81 5.06 -21.50
CA SER A 219 2.19 6.37 -21.28
C SER A 219 2.98 7.21 -20.27
N TYR A 220 3.43 6.60 -19.16
CA TYR A 220 4.23 7.27 -18.14
C TYR A 220 5.51 7.91 -18.73
N PHE A 221 6.20 7.20 -19.62
CA PHE A 221 7.41 7.72 -20.26
C PHE A 221 7.10 8.68 -21.43
N ALA A 222 5.98 8.51 -22.13
CA ALA A 222 5.57 9.41 -23.22
C ALA A 222 5.15 10.80 -22.69
N ASP A 223 4.44 10.87 -21.57
CA ASP A 223 3.97 12.13 -20.99
C ASP A 223 5.06 12.96 -20.31
N GLY A 224 6.31 12.49 -20.35
CA GLY A 224 7.46 13.26 -19.87
C GLY A 224 7.44 13.53 -18.35
N SER A 225 6.87 12.65 -17.55
CA SER A 225 6.96 12.71 -16.08
C SER A 225 8.37 12.49 -15.54
N THR A 226 9.34 12.21 -16.41
CA THR A 226 10.77 12.49 -16.19
C THR A 226 11.04 13.91 -16.70
N ASN A 227 11.61 14.81 -15.86
CA ASN A 227 12.06 16.14 -16.29
C ASN A 227 12.83 16.00 -17.62
N ARG A 228 12.21 16.39 -18.74
CA ARG A 228 12.85 16.35 -20.02
C ARG A 228 13.83 17.51 -20.09
N ASP A 229 15.06 17.20 -20.39
CA ASP A 229 15.96 18.12 -21.08
C ASP A 229 15.28 18.53 -22.39
N PRO A 230 15.07 19.82 -22.68
CA PRO A 230 14.37 20.27 -23.89
C PRO A 230 15.03 19.79 -25.20
N ASP A 231 16.29 19.34 -25.18
CA ASP A 231 17.01 18.84 -26.35
C ASP A 231 16.79 17.34 -26.66
N SER A 232 16.05 16.59 -25.87
CA SER A 232 15.80 15.15 -26.11
C SER A 232 14.43 14.82 -26.73
N ALA A 233 13.76 15.81 -27.33
CA ALA A 233 12.50 15.62 -28.03
C ALA A 233 12.70 14.75 -29.29
N GLY A 234 12.47 13.45 -29.18
CA GLY A 234 12.44 12.58 -30.38
C GLY A 234 12.68 11.09 -30.18
N LYS A 235 13.02 10.59 -29.00
CA LYS A 235 13.21 9.14 -28.81
C LYS A 235 12.27 8.61 -27.73
N THR A 236 11.08 8.21 -28.14
CA THR A 236 10.24 7.32 -27.33
C THR A 236 10.97 5.99 -27.22
N ALA A 237 11.39 5.60 -26.00
CA ALA A 237 11.93 4.29 -25.76
C ALA A 237 10.78 3.29 -25.90
N ASP A 238 10.75 2.55 -26.98
CA ASP A 238 9.82 1.44 -27.19
C ASP A 238 10.30 0.25 -26.36
N PHE A 239 9.69 0.05 -25.21
CA PHE A 239 9.97 -1.08 -24.31
C PHE A 239 9.30 -2.38 -24.76
N SER A 240 8.53 -2.38 -25.85
CA SER A 240 7.88 -3.58 -26.39
C SER A 240 8.80 -4.47 -27.23
N LYS A 241 9.99 -3.99 -27.58
CA LYS A 241 10.97 -4.81 -28.31
C LYS A 241 11.85 -5.57 -27.32
N LYS A 242 11.63 -6.89 -27.22
CA LYS A 242 12.62 -7.83 -26.71
C LYS A 242 13.89 -7.67 -27.55
N GLU A 243 14.95 -7.13 -26.99
CA GLU A 243 16.27 -7.29 -27.57
C GLU A 243 16.65 -8.78 -27.55
N PRO A 244 17.18 -9.33 -28.64
CA PRO A 244 17.68 -10.69 -28.63
C PRO A 244 18.82 -10.80 -27.62
N ALA A 245 18.75 -11.83 -26.79
CA ALA A 245 19.75 -12.18 -25.82
C ALA A 245 21.07 -12.48 -26.52
N ASP A 246 22.10 -11.68 -26.28
CA ASP A 246 23.49 -12.14 -26.39
C ASP A 246 24.07 -12.22 -24.99
N GLY A 247 24.31 -13.46 -24.59
CA GLY A 247 25.26 -14.02 -23.68
C GLY A 247 25.58 -13.25 -22.40
N ASP A 248 24.78 -13.43 -21.38
CA ASP A 248 25.21 -13.90 -20.06
C ASP A 248 23.95 -14.18 -19.24
N LEU A 249 23.50 -15.41 -19.30
CA LEU A 249 22.54 -15.98 -18.36
C LEU A 249 23.16 -15.94 -16.96
N ILE A 250 22.88 -14.87 -16.24
CA ILE A 250 22.99 -14.94 -14.77
C ILE A 250 21.79 -15.76 -14.33
N ASP A 251 22.09 -17.00 -14.00
CA ASP A 251 21.21 -17.98 -13.35
C ASP A 251 20.59 -17.33 -12.09
N PHE A 252 19.31 -17.01 -12.16
CA PHE A 252 18.50 -16.66 -11.00
C PHE A 252 18.04 -17.91 -10.26
N GLY A 253 18.98 -18.81 -9.98
CA GLY A 253 18.84 -19.84 -8.97
C GLY A 253 18.67 -19.18 -7.61
N GLY A 254 17.51 -19.44 -6.97
CA GLY A 254 17.03 -18.86 -5.74
C GLY A 254 18.07 -18.46 -4.72
N SER A 255 18.31 -17.19 -4.55
CA SER A 255 19.06 -16.63 -3.44
C SER A 255 18.42 -15.31 -3.01
N LYS A 256 17.99 -15.29 -1.76
CA LYS A 256 17.38 -14.17 -1.01
C LYS A 256 18.18 -12.86 -1.02
N SER A 257 19.36 -12.81 -1.63
CA SER A 257 20.35 -11.76 -1.40
C SER A 257 20.23 -10.52 -2.31
N VAL A 258 19.56 -10.59 -3.45
CA VAL A 258 19.50 -9.46 -4.42
C VAL A 258 18.32 -8.55 -4.12
N GLU A 259 17.17 -9.09 -3.74
CA GLU A 259 15.99 -8.31 -3.35
C GLU A 259 16.25 -7.53 -2.06
N ASP A 260 16.88 -8.16 -1.06
CA ASP A 260 17.26 -7.51 0.19
C ASP A 260 18.27 -6.37 -0.06
N SER A 261 19.23 -6.58 -0.97
CA SER A 261 20.29 -5.58 -1.26
C SER A 261 19.73 -4.33 -2.00
N VAL A 262 18.74 -4.47 -2.87
CA VAL A 262 18.09 -3.32 -3.54
C VAL A 262 17.18 -2.58 -2.57
N SER A 263 16.45 -3.30 -1.72
CA SER A 263 15.62 -2.72 -0.67
C SER A 263 16.46 -1.97 0.36
N ASP A 264 17.57 -2.56 0.84
CA ASP A 264 18.48 -1.96 1.81
C ASP A 264 19.17 -0.70 1.26
N LYS A 265 19.59 -0.72 -0.02
CA LYS A 265 20.16 0.46 -0.66
C LYS A 265 19.14 1.58 -0.86
N PHE A 266 17.89 1.21 -1.21
CA PHE A 266 16.81 2.17 -1.31
C PHE A 266 16.47 2.77 0.04
N ASP A 267 16.43 1.96 1.11
CA ASP A 267 16.13 2.41 2.46
C ASP A 267 17.21 3.39 2.98
N LYS A 268 18.48 3.19 2.64
CA LYS A 268 19.57 4.14 2.95
C LYS A 268 19.44 5.45 2.17
N VAL A 269 19.09 5.39 0.88
CA VAL A 269 18.91 6.58 0.03
C VAL A 269 17.71 7.43 0.47
N VAL A 270 16.64 6.79 0.97
CA VAL A 270 15.43 7.50 1.45
C VAL A 270 15.57 7.97 2.90
N ALA A 271 16.43 7.34 3.70
CA ALA A 271 16.69 7.72 5.10
C ALA A 271 17.61 8.95 5.23
N GLY A 272 18.32 9.34 4.17
CA GLY A 272 19.17 10.53 4.18
C GLY A 272 20.53 10.32 4.89
N ASP A 273 21.02 9.09 4.96
CA ASP A 273 22.38 8.74 5.42
C ASP A 273 23.37 8.68 4.24
#